data_fc9f86d1690692f76cfa0ba2b1ef3470
#
_entry.id   fc9f86d1690692f76cfa0ba2b1ef3470
#
_cell.length_a   1.000
_cell.length_b   1.000
_cell.length_c   1.000
_cell.angle_alpha   90.00
_cell.angle_beta   90.00
_cell.angle_gamma   90.00
#
_symmetry.space_group_name_H-M   'P 1'
#
loop_
_entity.id
_entity.type
_entity.pdbx_description
1 polymer ?
#
loop_
_entity_poly.entity_id
_entity_poly.type
_entity_poly.pdbx_seq_one_letter_code
_entity_poly.pdbx_strand_id
1 'polypeptide(L)'
;IAANAPLPLTEADLERLRSLDDPIELPEVDAVYRPLSALLETYIESTQMRRQAVARTLGIEPTHVPFVIAVAVGKSTTARLLAHLLARFEATPKVSLVTTDGFLLPNSELERRGLMARKGFPESYDRRALLDFISAVKSGAPLVQAPLYDHTIYDVVPDRKVDVRQPDVLVLEGL
;
A
#
# COMPACT_ATOMS: atom_id res chain seq x y z
N ILE A 1 22.01 -11.53 7.52
CA ILE A 1 21.35 -10.28 7.07
C ILE A 1 21.59 -10.23 5.59
N ALA A 2 20.51 -10.11 4.77
CA ALA A 2 20.63 -10.00 3.33
C ALA A 2 21.55 -8.84 2.97
N ALA A 3 22.48 -9.05 2.04
CA ALA A 3 23.50 -8.07 1.65
C ALA A 3 22.89 -6.72 1.18
N ASN A 4 21.63 -6.75 0.74
CA ASN A 4 20.88 -5.60 0.22
C ASN A 4 19.78 -5.10 1.18
N ALA A 5 19.82 -5.46 2.46
CA ALA A 5 18.82 -4.94 3.40
C ALA A 5 18.98 -3.42 3.56
N PRO A 6 17.88 -2.64 3.61
CA PRO A 6 17.97 -1.20 3.79
C PRO A 6 18.60 -0.84 5.14
N LEU A 7 19.08 0.39 5.26
CA LEU A 7 19.63 0.87 6.52
C LEU A 7 18.64 0.68 7.68
N PRO A 8 19.12 0.37 8.90
CA PRO A 8 18.27 0.23 10.07
C PRO A 8 17.41 1.48 10.30
N LEU A 9 16.22 1.29 10.86
CA LEU A 9 15.41 2.39 11.37
C LEU A 9 16.00 2.92 12.67
N THR A 10 15.75 4.19 12.95
CA THR A 10 16.00 4.78 14.27
C THR A 10 14.74 4.67 15.14
N GLU A 11 14.88 4.84 16.46
CA GLU A 11 13.71 4.92 17.36
C GLU A 11 12.74 6.03 16.93
N ALA A 12 13.26 7.18 16.52
CA ALA A 12 12.45 8.29 16.04
C ALA A 12 11.67 7.95 14.75
N ASP A 13 12.22 7.10 13.88
CA ASP A 13 11.50 6.58 12.71
C ASP A 13 10.38 5.64 13.16
N LEU A 14 10.68 4.73 14.07
CA LEU A 14 9.71 3.77 14.58
C LEU A 14 8.54 4.45 15.31
N GLU A 15 8.83 5.43 16.14
CA GLU A 15 7.80 6.22 16.84
C GLU A 15 6.81 6.91 15.88
N ARG A 16 7.30 7.38 14.73
CA ARG A 16 6.45 8.01 13.70
C ARG A 16 5.63 7.00 12.91
N LEU A 17 6.10 5.76 12.80
CA LEU A 17 5.48 4.74 11.96
C LEU A 17 4.52 3.85 12.74
N ARG A 18 4.79 3.59 14.02
CA ARG A 18 3.94 2.72 14.82
C ARG A 18 2.62 3.39 15.22
N SER A 19 1.58 2.60 15.35
CA SER A 19 0.31 3.04 15.97
C SER A 19 0.50 3.17 17.49
N LEU A 20 -0.34 3.98 18.11
CA LEU A 20 -0.47 4.07 19.56
C LEU A 20 -0.55 2.70 20.16
N ASP A 21 -0.29 2.06 20.98
CA ASP A 21 -0.46 0.70 21.52
C ASP A 21 0.15 -0.43 20.68
N ASP A 22 0.99 -0.14 19.68
CA ASP A 22 1.68 -1.19 18.95
C ASP A 22 3.00 -1.56 19.65
N PRO A 23 3.18 -2.82 20.08
CA PRO A 23 4.36 -3.23 20.84
C PRO A 23 5.61 -3.48 19.97
N ILE A 24 5.58 -3.14 18.67
CA ILE A 24 6.73 -3.36 17.79
C ILE A 24 7.94 -2.55 18.25
N GLU A 25 9.08 -3.23 18.35
CA GLU A 25 10.38 -2.66 18.73
C GLU A 25 11.42 -2.80 17.61
N LEU A 26 12.50 -2.02 17.65
CA LEU A 26 13.57 -2.05 16.65
C LEU A 26 14.17 -3.44 16.42
N PRO A 27 14.41 -4.28 17.44
CA PRO A 27 14.90 -5.64 17.21
C PRO A 27 13.99 -6.49 16.34
N GLU A 28 12.66 -6.33 16.46
CA GLU A 28 11.69 -7.01 15.62
C GLU A 28 11.72 -6.46 14.18
N VAL A 29 11.82 -5.13 14.03
CA VAL A 29 11.97 -4.50 12.71
C VAL A 29 13.19 -5.04 12.00
N ASP A 30 14.32 -5.15 12.69
CA ASP A 30 15.58 -5.65 12.13
C ASP A 30 15.52 -7.15 11.80
N ALA A 31 14.84 -7.94 12.64
CA ALA A 31 14.77 -9.39 12.46
C ALA A 31 13.73 -9.81 11.40
N VAL A 32 12.65 -9.04 11.22
CA VAL A 32 11.51 -9.44 10.39
C VAL A 32 11.32 -8.49 9.19
N TYR A 33 11.10 -7.21 9.44
CA TYR A 33 10.65 -6.28 8.41
C TYR A 33 11.75 -5.90 7.42
N ARG A 34 12.99 -5.75 7.88
CA ARG A 34 14.12 -5.47 6.99
C ARG A 34 14.42 -6.63 6.03
N PRO A 35 14.58 -7.89 6.47
CA PRO A 35 14.73 -9.02 5.56
C PRO A 35 13.53 -9.19 4.62
N LEU A 36 12.31 -8.98 5.12
CA LEU A 36 11.10 -9.04 4.31
C LEU A 36 11.09 -7.96 3.21
N SER A 37 11.47 -6.73 3.54
CA SER A 37 11.55 -5.67 2.54
C SER A 37 12.61 -5.95 1.47
N ALA A 38 13.76 -6.53 1.82
CA ALA A 38 14.79 -6.95 0.87
C ALA A 38 14.30 -8.09 -0.04
N LEU A 39 13.53 -9.04 0.51
CA LEU A 39 12.91 -10.09 -0.29
C LEU A 39 11.89 -9.51 -1.28
N LEU A 40 11.03 -8.62 -0.82
CA LEU A 40 10.03 -7.96 -1.68
C LEU A 40 10.71 -7.15 -2.78
N GLU A 41 11.76 -6.42 -2.47
CA GLU A 41 12.55 -5.68 -3.46
C GLU A 41 13.12 -6.61 -4.54
N THR A 42 13.67 -7.76 -4.17
CA THR A 42 14.14 -8.77 -5.13
C THR A 42 13.02 -9.23 -6.08
N TYR A 43 11.80 -9.43 -5.58
CA TYR A 43 10.64 -9.75 -6.42
C TYR A 43 10.24 -8.60 -7.35
N ILE A 44 10.30 -7.37 -6.85
CA ILE A 44 9.99 -6.16 -7.64
C ILE A 44 10.98 -6.03 -8.79
N GLU A 45 12.28 -6.06 -8.51
CA GLU A 45 13.34 -5.98 -9.53
C GLU A 45 13.23 -7.09 -10.57
N SER A 46 13.05 -8.33 -10.13
CA SER A 46 12.89 -9.48 -11.04
C SER A 46 11.69 -9.30 -11.96
N THR A 47 10.60 -8.76 -11.44
CA THR A 47 9.38 -8.49 -12.22
C THR A 47 9.61 -7.37 -13.24
N GLN A 48 10.30 -6.30 -12.83
CA GLN A 48 10.63 -5.18 -13.73
C GLN A 48 11.58 -5.62 -14.84
N MET A 49 12.65 -6.35 -14.50
CA MET A 49 13.60 -6.90 -15.49
C MET A 49 12.91 -7.80 -16.52
N ARG A 50 12.01 -8.67 -16.06
CA ARG A 50 11.24 -9.54 -16.96
C ARG A 50 10.34 -8.74 -17.90
N ARG A 51 9.65 -7.72 -17.39
CA ARG A 51 8.81 -6.83 -18.22
C ARG A 51 9.62 -6.10 -19.29
N GLN A 52 10.78 -5.57 -18.92
CA GLN A 52 11.69 -4.90 -19.84
C GLN A 52 12.22 -5.87 -20.92
N ALA A 53 12.56 -7.10 -20.53
CA ALA A 53 13.01 -8.13 -21.48
C ALA A 53 11.91 -8.48 -22.48
N VAL A 54 10.67 -8.68 -22.02
CA VAL A 54 9.50 -8.95 -22.89
C VAL A 54 9.24 -7.78 -23.83
N ALA A 55 9.22 -6.54 -23.31
CA ALA A 55 9.01 -5.34 -24.13
C ALA A 55 10.05 -5.22 -25.25
N ARG A 56 11.34 -5.45 -24.93
CA ARG A 56 12.43 -5.49 -25.92
C ARG A 56 12.22 -6.56 -26.97
N THR A 57 11.81 -7.75 -26.56
CA THR A 57 11.57 -8.87 -27.50
C THR A 57 10.42 -8.57 -28.46
N LEU A 58 9.39 -7.87 -27.96
CA LEU A 58 8.21 -7.49 -28.76
C LEU A 58 8.40 -6.18 -29.55
N GLY A 59 9.51 -5.46 -29.35
CA GLY A 59 9.75 -4.17 -29.98
C GLY A 59 8.79 -3.07 -29.54
N ILE A 60 8.30 -3.15 -28.28
CA ILE A 60 7.40 -2.15 -27.67
C ILE A 60 8.08 -1.40 -26.55
N GLU A 61 7.66 -0.18 -26.29
CA GLU A 61 8.13 0.57 -25.12
C GLU A 61 7.63 -0.06 -23.81
N PRO A 62 8.49 -0.24 -22.81
CA PRO A 62 8.08 -0.79 -21.52
C PRO A 62 7.18 0.21 -20.78
N THR A 63 5.98 -0.22 -20.44
CA THR A 63 5.06 0.58 -19.62
C THR A 63 5.48 0.50 -18.15
N HIS A 64 5.45 1.62 -17.45
CA HIS A 64 5.62 1.64 -16.00
C HIS A 64 4.40 1.00 -15.33
N VAL A 65 4.58 -0.15 -14.71
CA VAL A 65 3.52 -0.86 -14.00
C VAL A 65 3.95 -1.06 -12.55
N PRO A 66 3.30 -0.40 -11.59
CA PRO A 66 3.63 -0.52 -10.20
C PRO A 66 3.52 -1.95 -9.67
N PHE A 67 4.36 -2.30 -8.71
CA PHE A 67 4.18 -3.51 -7.92
C PHE A 67 3.14 -3.24 -6.83
N VAL A 68 2.16 -4.13 -6.68
CA VAL A 68 1.08 -3.95 -5.69
C VAL A 68 1.23 -5.00 -4.60
N ILE A 69 1.33 -4.53 -3.37
CA ILE A 69 1.43 -5.35 -2.16
C ILE A 69 0.16 -5.12 -1.34
N ALA A 70 -0.55 -6.20 -1.00
CA ALA A 70 -1.67 -6.14 -0.07
C ALA A 70 -1.23 -6.60 1.32
N VAL A 71 -1.51 -5.81 2.33
CA VAL A 71 -1.27 -6.11 3.74
C VAL A 71 -2.62 -6.36 4.40
N ALA A 72 -2.99 -7.64 4.48
CA ALA A 72 -4.33 -8.07 4.88
C ALA A 72 -4.51 -8.22 6.40
N VAL A 73 -3.46 -8.52 7.12
CA VAL A 73 -3.52 -8.77 8.57
C VAL A 73 -2.42 -7.96 9.25
N GLY A 74 -2.80 -7.24 10.24
CA GLY A 74 -1.86 -6.45 11.01
C GLY A 74 -2.29 -5.02 11.10
N LYS A 75 -1.86 -4.43 12.17
CA LYS A 75 -2.05 -3.01 12.42
C LYS A 75 -1.38 -2.22 11.31
N SER A 76 -1.88 -1.05 11.05
CA SER A 76 -1.36 -0.06 10.08
C SER A 76 0.16 0.17 10.15
N THR A 77 0.78 -0.21 11.27
CA THR A 77 2.23 -0.18 11.47
C THR A 77 2.98 -1.04 10.47
N THR A 78 2.54 -2.30 10.22
CA THR A 78 3.19 -3.20 9.25
C THR A 78 3.24 -2.57 7.86
N ALA A 79 2.12 -2.03 7.39
CA ALA A 79 2.04 -1.40 6.07
C ALA A 79 2.93 -0.15 5.99
N ARG A 80 2.95 0.68 7.03
CA ARG A 80 3.81 1.87 7.12
C ARG A 80 5.29 1.52 7.18
N LEU A 81 5.67 0.51 7.98
CA LEU A 81 7.04 0.02 8.05
C LEU A 81 7.52 -0.51 6.69
N LEU A 82 6.72 -1.35 6.03
CA LEU A 82 7.06 -1.89 4.71
C LEU A 82 7.17 -0.77 3.66
N ALA A 83 6.21 0.16 3.63
CA ALA A 83 6.26 1.29 2.70
C ALA A 83 7.53 2.15 2.93
N HIS A 84 7.85 2.42 4.19
CA HIS A 84 9.02 3.22 4.55
C HIS A 84 10.34 2.51 4.22
N LEU A 85 10.44 1.21 4.48
CA LEU A 85 11.63 0.41 4.17
C LEU A 85 11.82 0.24 2.66
N LEU A 86 10.75 -0.03 1.92
CA LEU A 86 10.79 -0.16 0.46
C LEU A 86 11.20 1.15 -0.22
N ALA A 87 10.77 2.30 0.30
CA ALA A 87 11.18 3.60 -0.23
C ALA A 87 12.68 3.93 -0.03
N ARG A 88 13.42 3.12 0.72
CA ARG A 88 14.87 3.27 0.91
C ARG A 88 15.72 2.54 -0.13
N PHE A 89 15.10 1.73 -0.99
CA PHE A 89 15.80 1.10 -2.11
C PHE A 89 15.83 2.02 -3.33
N GLU A 90 16.94 2.05 -4.04
CA GLU A 90 17.10 2.86 -5.25
C GLU A 90 16.12 2.45 -6.36
N ALA A 91 15.77 1.17 -6.43
CA ALA A 91 14.84 0.63 -7.42
C ALA A 91 13.37 1.01 -7.15
N THR A 92 13.03 1.40 -5.93
CA THR A 92 11.64 1.67 -5.51
C THR A 92 11.49 2.97 -4.71
N PRO A 93 12.01 4.12 -5.16
CA PRO A 93 11.99 5.37 -4.39
C PRO A 93 10.58 5.94 -4.19
N LYS A 94 9.62 5.56 -5.04
CA LYS A 94 8.25 6.06 -4.98
C LYS A 94 7.31 4.98 -4.47
N VAL A 95 7.06 4.98 -3.17
CA VAL A 95 6.09 4.08 -2.54
C VAL A 95 4.85 4.86 -2.11
N SER A 96 3.69 4.40 -2.51
CA SER A 96 2.40 4.93 -2.06
C SER A 96 1.72 3.93 -1.13
N LEU A 97 1.18 4.43 -0.03
CA LEU A 97 0.36 3.66 0.91
C LEU A 97 -1.08 4.14 0.83
N VAL A 98 -2.01 3.23 0.63
CA VAL A 98 -3.45 3.50 0.57
C VAL A 98 -4.17 2.51 1.46
N THR A 99 -5.05 3.00 2.32
CA THR A 99 -5.94 2.14 3.11
C THR A 99 -7.20 1.78 2.32
N THR A 100 -7.62 0.54 2.40
CA THR A 100 -8.87 0.09 1.78
C THR A 100 -10.10 0.63 2.47
N ASP A 101 -9.98 1.16 3.70
CA ASP A 101 -11.09 1.77 4.42
C ASP A 101 -11.70 2.96 3.68
N GLY A 102 -10.91 3.67 2.86
CA GLY A 102 -11.43 4.70 1.97
C GLY A 102 -12.48 4.19 0.97
N PHE A 103 -12.46 2.90 0.68
CA PHE A 103 -13.43 2.26 -0.22
C PHE A 103 -14.63 1.62 0.51
N LEU A 104 -14.77 1.85 1.83
CA LEU A 104 -16.03 1.56 2.52
C LEU A 104 -17.16 2.41 1.93
N LEU A 105 -18.36 1.85 1.92
CA LEU A 105 -19.56 2.64 1.64
C LEU A 105 -19.75 3.67 2.76
N PRO A 106 -20.19 4.90 2.45
CA PRO A 106 -20.50 5.90 3.47
C PRO A 106 -21.52 5.38 4.49
N ASN A 107 -21.43 5.83 5.72
CA ASN A 107 -22.34 5.40 6.79
C ASN A 107 -23.82 5.55 6.41
N SER A 108 -24.18 6.65 5.76
CA SER A 108 -25.54 6.87 5.26
C SER A 108 -26.01 5.79 4.29
N GLU A 109 -25.14 5.28 3.45
CA GLU A 109 -25.45 4.19 2.53
C GLU A 109 -25.48 2.85 3.23
N LEU A 110 -24.60 2.62 4.21
CA LEU A 110 -24.64 1.41 5.05
C LEU A 110 -25.93 1.34 5.88
N GLU A 111 -26.38 2.47 6.43
CA GLU A 111 -27.65 2.58 7.14
C GLU A 111 -28.83 2.28 6.22
N ARG A 112 -28.85 2.90 5.04
CA ARG A 112 -29.90 2.67 4.03
C ARG A 112 -30.00 1.21 3.62
N ARG A 113 -28.87 0.50 3.58
CA ARG A 113 -28.80 -0.95 3.25
C ARG A 113 -28.97 -1.87 4.45
N GLY A 114 -29.04 -1.37 5.66
CA GLY A 114 -29.05 -2.18 6.88
C GLY A 114 -27.73 -2.91 7.15
N LEU A 115 -26.61 -2.35 6.68
CA LEU A 115 -25.28 -2.97 6.74
C LEU A 115 -24.36 -2.37 7.80
N MET A 116 -24.82 -1.43 8.65
CA MET A 116 -23.97 -0.81 9.67
C MET A 116 -23.31 -1.81 10.61
N ALA A 117 -24.05 -2.85 11.03
CA ALA A 117 -23.49 -3.93 11.87
C ALA A 117 -22.46 -4.82 11.13
N ARG A 118 -22.36 -4.66 9.82
CA ARG A 118 -21.43 -5.40 8.94
C ARG A 118 -20.35 -4.51 8.35
N LYS A 119 -20.17 -3.30 8.91
CA LYS A 119 -19.09 -2.40 8.48
C LYS A 119 -17.72 -3.05 8.71
N GLY A 120 -16.84 -3.00 7.69
CA GLY A 120 -15.56 -3.72 7.68
C GLY A 120 -15.63 -5.12 7.07
N PHE A 121 -16.85 -5.67 6.85
CA PHE A 121 -17.00 -6.93 6.11
C PHE A 121 -17.08 -6.67 4.59
N PRO A 122 -16.82 -7.68 3.75
CA PRO A 122 -16.70 -7.50 2.29
C PRO A 122 -17.89 -6.81 1.62
N GLU A 123 -19.10 -6.98 2.14
CA GLU A 123 -20.33 -6.37 1.62
C GLU A 123 -20.44 -4.86 1.92
N SER A 124 -19.64 -4.34 2.85
CA SER A 124 -19.62 -2.92 3.20
C SER A 124 -18.68 -2.08 2.34
N TYR A 125 -17.94 -2.72 1.43
CA TYR A 125 -16.99 -2.03 0.55
C TYR A 125 -17.59 -1.78 -0.84
N ASP A 126 -17.24 -0.65 -1.44
CA ASP A 126 -17.34 -0.44 -2.88
C ASP A 126 -16.20 -1.17 -3.60
N ARG A 127 -16.41 -2.48 -3.79
CA ARG A 127 -15.41 -3.35 -4.43
C ARG A 127 -15.13 -2.94 -5.87
N ARG A 128 -16.10 -2.33 -6.55
CA ARG A 128 -15.91 -1.88 -7.92
C ARG A 128 -14.97 -0.69 -7.96
N ALA A 129 -15.19 0.32 -7.13
CA ALA A 129 -14.31 1.47 -7.01
C ALA A 129 -12.87 1.07 -6.63
N LEU A 130 -12.71 0.10 -5.71
CA LEU A 130 -11.39 -0.43 -5.34
C LEU A 130 -10.69 -1.11 -6.54
N LEU A 131 -11.40 -1.94 -7.29
CA LEU A 131 -10.84 -2.63 -8.48
C LEU A 131 -10.51 -1.64 -9.59
N ASP A 132 -11.38 -0.65 -9.82
CA ASP A 132 -11.14 0.42 -10.81
C ASP A 132 -9.91 1.24 -10.42
N PHE A 133 -9.75 1.58 -9.14
CA PHE A 133 -8.56 2.25 -8.61
C PHE A 133 -7.27 1.43 -8.86
N ILE A 134 -7.26 0.16 -8.46
CA ILE A 134 -6.09 -0.73 -8.65
C ILE A 134 -5.77 -0.87 -10.14
N SER A 135 -6.78 -1.02 -10.98
CA SER A 135 -6.62 -1.16 -12.43
C SER A 135 -6.03 0.11 -13.03
N ALA A 136 -6.49 1.29 -12.62
CA ALA A 136 -5.97 2.58 -13.08
C ALA A 136 -4.50 2.77 -12.65
N VAL A 137 -4.15 2.43 -11.41
CA VAL A 137 -2.75 2.46 -10.95
C VAL A 137 -1.89 1.51 -11.78
N LYS A 138 -2.33 0.27 -11.99
CA LYS A 138 -1.59 -0.74 -12.75
C LYS A 138 -1.50 -0.45 -14.25
N SER A 139 -2.40 0.36 -14.79
CA SER A 139 -2.30 0.84 -16.19
C SER A 139 -1.26 1.95 -16.38
N GLY A 140 -0.63 2.42 -15.30
CA GLY A 140 0.36 3.49 -15.37
C GLY A 140 -0.23 4.90 -15.48
N ALA A 141 -1.48 5.08 -15.09
CA ALA A 141 -2.11 6.40 -15.08
C ALA A 141 -1.26 7.42 -14.27
N PRO A 142 -1.05 8.64 -14.77
CA PRO A 142 -0.13 9.60 -14.15
C PRO A 142 -0.59 10.06 -12.76
N LEU A 143 -1.89 10.07 -12.54
CA LEU A 143 -2.53 10.39 -11.27
C LEU A 143 -3.79 9.54 -11.11
N VAL A 144 -3.88 8.85 -9.99
CA VAL A 144 -5.10 8.16 -9.54
C VAL A 144 -5.44 8.64 -8.14
N GLN A 145 -6.71 8.80 -7.85
CA GLN A 145 -7.16 9.28 -6.54
C GLN A 145 -7.89 8.18 -5.79
N ALA A 146 -7.45 7.91 -4.55
CA ALA A 146 -8.15 7.03 -3.61
C ALA A 146 -9.03 7.86 -2.67
N PRO A 147 -10.23 7.41 -2.31
CA PRO A 147 -11.03 8.04 -1.27
C PRO A 147 -10.31 8.01 0.08
N LEU A 148 -10.60 8.99 0.93
CA LEU A 148 -10.04 9.08 2.28
C LEU A 148 -11.07 8.63 3.32
N TYR A 149 -10.64 7.78 4.24
CA TYR A 149 -11.39 7.45 5.46
C TYR A 149 -10.84 8.25 6.63
N ASP A 150 -11.72 8.80 7.45
CA ASP A 150 -11.34 9.52 8.66
C ASP A 150 -11.80 8.74 9.91
N HIS A 151 -10.83 8.24 10.66
CA HIS A 151 -11.09 7.48 11.89
C HIS A 151 -11.69 8.33 13.03
N THR A 152 -11.61 9.66 12.94
CA THR A 152 -12.21 10.55 13.95
C THR A 152 -13.74 10.60 13.83
N ILE A 153 -14.22 10.64 12.60
CA ILE A 153 -15.66 10.63 12.31
C ILE A 153 -16.20 9.24 11.98
N TYR A 154 -15.31 8.25 11.89
CA TYR A 154 -15.61 6.87 11.51
C TYR A 154 -16.37 6.75 10.18
N ASP A 155 -15.98 7.57 9.19
CA ASP A 155 -16.62 7.57 7.86
C ASP A 155 -15.67 7.95 6.74
N VAL A 156 -16.08 7.67 5.51
CA VAL A 156 -15.42 8.16 4.29
C VAL A 156 -15.69 9.66 4.15
N VAL A 157 -14.66 10.43 3.83
CA VAL A 157 -14.77 11.88 3.62
C VAL A 157 -15.03 12.16 2.15
N PRO A 158 -16.24 12.65 1.76
CA PRO A 158 -16.65 12.74 0.35
C PRO A 158 -15.71 13.57 -0.53
N ASP A 159 -15.21 14.69 0.00
CA ASP A 159 -14.43 15.68 -0.77
C ASP A 159 -12.92 15.58 -0.57
N ARG A 160 -12.44 14.57 0.17
CA ARG A 160 -11.01 14.37 0.41
C ARG A 160 -10.54 13.08 -0.22
N LYS A 161 -9.42 13.18 -0.95
CA LYS A 161 -8.81 12.08 -1.66
C LYS A 161 -7.30 12.05 -1.43
N VAL A 162 -6.72 10.89 -1.57
CA VAL A 162 -5.29 10.66 -1.55
C VAL A 162 -4.81 10.53 -2.99
N ASP A 163 -3.87 11.38 -3.38
CA ASP A 163 -3.24 11.33 -4.71
C ASP A 163 -2.20 10.22 -4.77
N VAL A 164 -2.29 9.38 -5.78
CA VAL A 164 -1.31 8.33 -6.11
C VAL A 164 -0.73 8.66 -7.48
N ARG A 165 0.57 9.02 -7.50
CA ARG A 165 1.26 9.54 -8.68
C ARG A 165 2.34 8.58 -9.15
N GLN A 166 1.99 7.66 -10.04
CA GLN A 166 2.90 6.67 -10.66
C GLN A 166 3.93 6.09 -9.66
N PRO A 167 3.49 5.40 -8.60
CA PRO A 167 4.40 4.81 -7.64
C PRO A 167 5.14 3.62 -8.26
N ASP A 168 6.34 3.32 -7.77
CA ASP A 168 7.02 2.06 -8.08
C ASP A 168 6.36 0.90 -7.33
N VAL A 169 5.90 1.19 -6.10
CA VAL A 169 5.17 0.25 -5.26
C VAL A 169 3.91 0.91 -4.69
N LEU A 170 2.79 0.21 -4.80
CA LEU A 170 1.55 0.53 -4.09
C LEU A 170 1.37 -0.48 -2.96
N VAL A 171 1.36 -0.01 -1.73
CA VAL A 171 0.98 -0.81 -0.55
C VAL A 171 -0.49 -0.54 -0.24
N LEU A 172 -1.31 -1.59 -0.29
CA LEU A 172 -2.72 -1.55 0.11
C LEU A 172 -2.85 -2.15 1.50
N GLU A 173 -3.39 -1.40 2.42
CA GLU A 173 -3.60 -1.83 3.81
C GLU A 173 -5.09 -2.04 4.08
N GLY A 174 -5.43 -3.06 4.88
CA GLY A 174 -6.76 -3.19 5.49
C GLY A 174 -7.70 -4.22 4.86
N LEU A 175 -7.20 -5.16 4.07
CA LEU A 175 -8.01 -6.30 3.58
C LEU A 175 -8.02 -7.47 4.56
#